data_7740e9df97c014112cc8ca97f0985212
#
_entry.id   7740e9df97c014112cc8ca97f0985212
#
_cell.length_a   1.000
_cell.length_b   1.000
_cell.length_c   1.000
_cell.angle_alpha   90.00
_cell.angle_beta   90.00
_cell.angle_gamma   90.00
#
_symmetry.space_group_name_H-M   'P 1'
#
loop_
_entity.id
_entity.type
_entity.pdbx_description
1 polymer ?
#
loop_
_entity_poly.entity_id
_entity_poly.type
_entity_poly.pdbx_seq_one_letter_code
_entity_poly.pdbx_strand_id
1 'polypeptide(L)'
;MANKKVESVIHADGVDIAVVTTVGSEEDYISLTDIARRKNPIAPKDVVKNWLRLRSTIDFLGLWEELNNPNFKGVEFDSFKSHAGENSFTLSPQQWIKSTNAIGLISKSGRYGGGTYTIHRLSRFRNNILE
;
A
#
# COMPACT_ATOMS: atom_id res chain seq x y z
N MET A 1 -26.87 1.69 1.58
CA MET A 1 -26.29 2.99 1.90
C MET A 1 -24.79 2.99 1.65
N ALA A 2 -24.30 4.01 0.99
CA ALA A 2 -22.87 4.16 0.79
C ALA A 2 -22.19 4.51 2.12
N ASN A 3 -21.04 3.90 2.39
CA ASN A 3 -20.24 4.23 3.56
C ASN A 3 -19.60 5.61 3.37
N LYS A 4 -19.66 6.41 4.38
CA LYS A 4 -19.07 7.73 4.37
C LYS A 4 -17.59 7.64 4.67
N LYS A 5 -16.76 8.27 3.83
CA LYS A 5 -15.32 8.36 4.06
C LYS A 5 -15.01 9.60 4.91
N VAL A 6 -14.15 9.42 5.89
CA VAL A 6 -13.65 10.51 6.72
C VAL A 6 -12.16 10.60 6.50
N GLU A 7 -11.67 11.79 6.16
CA GLU A 7 -10.24 12.04 5.97
C GLU A 7 -9.70 12.76 7.20
N SER A 8 -8.54 12.33 7.67
CA SER A 8 -7.83 12.93 8.78
C SER A 8 -6.33 12.90 8.52
N VAL A 9 -5.56 13.51 9.42
CA VAL A 9 -4.11 13.57 9.30
C VAL A 9 -3.49 13.17 10.62
N ILE A 10 -2.49 12.30 10.55
CA ILE A 10 -1.65 11.95 11.69
C ILE A 10 -0.31 12.68 11.54
N HIS A 11 0.15 13.30 12.61
CA HIS A 11 1.47 13.92 12.66
C HIS A 11 2.44 12.96 13.36
N ALA A 12 3.46 12.51 12.62
CA ALA A 12 4.42 11.56 13.16
C ALA A 12 5.83 11.90 12.66
N ASP A 13 6.77 12.07 13.57
CA ASP A 13 8.18 12.34 13.24
C ASP A 13 8.36 13.52 12.28
N GLY A 14 7.55 14.56 12.42
CA GLY A 14 7.62 15.75 11.57
C GLY A 14 6.99 15.57 10.19
N VAL A 15 6.25 14.49 9.97
CA VAL A 15 5.57 14.21 8.70
C VAL A 15 4.06 14.15 8.95
N ASP A 16 3.30 14.78 8.06
CA ASP A 16 1.86 14.68 8.06
C ASP A 16 1.42 13.50 7.19
N ILE A 17 0.72 12.55 7.79
CA ILE A 17 0.30 11.32 7.12
C ILE A 17 -1.21 11.32 6.99
N ALA A 18 -1.70 11.31 5.76
CA ALA A 18 -3.12 11.27 5.50
C ALA A 18 -3.71 9.91 5.87
N VAL A 19 -4.88 9.94 6.50
CA VAL A 19 -5.62 8.74 6.91
C VAL A 19 -7.04 8.84 6.36
N VAL A 20 -7.51 7.75 5.77
CA VAL A 20 -8.88 7.64 5.26
C VAL A 20 -9.59 6.54 6.03
N THR A 21 -10.67 6.92 6.72
CA THR A 21 -11.51 5.98 7.46
C THR A 21 -12.87 5.91 6.79
N THR A 22 -13.38 4.69 6.58
CA THR A 22 -14.74 4.48 6.10
C THR A 22 -15.64 4.19 7.29
N VAL A 23 -16.67 4.99 7.49
CA VAL A 23 -17.63 4.80 8.59
C VAL A 23 -18.30 3.45 8.44
N GLY A 24 -18.30 2.66 9.52
CA GLY A 24 -18.84 1.30 9.53
C GLY A 24 -17.83 0.23 9.14
N SER A 25 -16.62 0.61 8.79
CA SER A 25 -15.52 -0.31 8.52
C SER A 25 -14.53 -0.29 9.69
N GLU A 26 -13.93 -1.44 9.97
CA GLU A 26 -12.87 -1.54 10.97
C GLU A 26 -11.50 -1.19 10.40
N GLU A 27 -11.42 -0.97 9.09
CA GLU A 27 -10.15 -0.74 8.41
C GLU A 27 -9.94 0.74 8.10
N ASP A 28 -8.79 1.25 8.54
CA ASP A 28 -8.30 2.57 8.17
C ASP A 28 -7.22 2.41 7.13
N TYR A 29 -7.18 3.33 6.17
CA TYR A 29 -6.12 3.38 5.17
C TYR A 29 -5.20 4.56 5.47
N ILE A 30 -3.91 4.31 5.51
CA ILE A 30 -2.90 5.35 5.72
C ILE A 30 -2.04 5.51 4.47
N SER A 31 -1.56 6.74 4.24
CA SER A 31 -0.78 7.06 3.05
C SER A 31 0.65 6.54 3.18
N LEU A 32 0.99 5.52 2.41
CA LEU A 32 2.37 5.04 2.27
C LEU A 32 3.24 6.10 1.60
N THR A 33 2.66 6.85 0.67
CA THR A 33 3.38 7.92 -0.04
C THR A 33 3.85 8.99 0.94
N ASP A 34 3.01 9.37 1.90
CA ASP A 34 3.39 10.36 2.91
C ASP A 34 4.48 9.82 3.84
N ILE A 35 4.40 8.55 4.23
CA ILE A 35 5.45 7.90 5.02
C ILE A 35 6.76 7.87 4.23
N ALA A 36 6.69 7.47 2.96
CA ALA A 36 7.86 7.38 2.09
C ALA A 36 8.51 8.73 1.84
N ARG A 37 7.75 9.83 1.93
CA ARG A 37 8.25 11.19 1.74
C ARG A 37 9.30 11.55 2.78
N ARG A 38 9.27 10.94 3.94
CA ARG A 38 10.29 11.12 4.95
C ARG A 38 11.65 10.63 4.47
N LYS A 39 11.69 9.49 3.77
CA LYS A 39 12.93 8.93 3.24
C LYS A 39 13.40 9.65 1.99
N ASN A 40 12.46 10.02 1.13
CA ASN A 40 12.76 10.71 -0.13
C ASN A 40 11.68 11.76 -0.40
N PRO A 41 11.91 13.02 0.04
CA PRO A 41 10.91 14.08 -0.14
C PRO A 41 10.64 14.44 -1.60
N ILE A 42 11.61 14.19 -2.49
CA ILE A 42 11.52 14.57 -3.89
C ILE A 42 10.76 13.51 -4.69
N ALA A 43 11.03 12.23 -4.43
CA ALA A 43 10.45 11.13 -5.18
C ALA A 43 9.95 10.00 -4.26
N PRO A 44 8.92 10.27 -3.43
CA PRO A 44 8.40 9.24 -2.52
C PRO A 44 7.84 8.02 -3.25
N LYS A 45 7.36 8.19 -4.48
CA LYS A 45 6.87 7.07 -5.30
C LYS A 45 7.95 6.03 -5.56
N ASP A 46 9.20 6.44 -5.67
CA ASP A 46 10.31 5.50 -5.89
C ASP A 46 10.53 4.62 -4.66
N VAL A 47 10.35 5.19 -3.47
CA VAL A 47 10.45 4.43 -2.23
C VAL A 47 9.38 3.34 -2.18
N VAL A 48 8.14 3.67 -2.55
CA VAL A 48 7.03 2.71 -2.58
C VAL A 48 7.30 1.62 -3.62
N LYS A 49 7.78 1.98 -4.81
CA LYS A 49 8.13 1.01 -5.84
C LYS A 49 9.22 0.04 -5.38
N ASN A 50 10.25 0.55 -4.74
CA ASN A 50 11.34 -0.30 -4.22
C ASN A 50 10.84 -1.23 -3.13
N TRP A 51 9.93 -0.77 -2.28
CA TRP A 51 9.30 -1.61 -1.26
C TRP A 51 8.49 -2.75 -1.89
N LEU A 52 7.75 -2.47 -2.96
CA LEU A 52 6.96 -3.49 -3.66
C LEU A 52 7.81 -4.53 -4.39
N ARG A 53 9.09 -4.26 -4.61
CA ARG A 53 10.00 -5.24 -5.23
C ARG A 53 10.47 -6.30 -4.26
N LEU A 54 10.35 -6.06 -2.96
CA LEU A 54 10.84 -6.98 -1.95
C LEU A 54 9.94 -8.22 -1.85
N ARG A 55 10.56 -9.38 -1.82
CA ARG A 55 9.82 -10.63 -1.68
C ARG A 55 9.02 -10.67 -0.39
N SER A 56 9.61 -10.18 0.71
CA SER A 56 8.93 -10.11 2.00
C SER A 56 7.66 -9.27 1.95
N THR A 57 7.68 -8.17 1.21
CA THR A 57 6.51 -7.31 1.02
C THR A 57 5.41 -8.04 0.26
N ILE A 58 5.77 -8.67 -0.85
CA ILE A 58 4.80 -9.39 -1.69
C ILE A 58 4.19 -10.55 -0.92
N ASP A 59 5.02 -11.32 -0.21
CA ASP A 59 4.53 -12.44 0.61
C ASP A 59 3.51 -11.98 1.65
N PHE A 60 3.80 -10.88 2.34
CA PHE A 60 2.92 -10.39 3.38
C PHE A 60 1.63 -9.79 2.83
N LEU A 61 1.73 -8.99 1.76
CA LEU A 61 0.54 -8.40 1.14
C LEU A 61 -0.38 -9.50 0.61
N GLY A 62 0.19 -10.52 -0.03
CA GLY A 62 -0.59 -11.64 -0.55
C GLY A 62 -1.23 -12.47 0.54
N LEU A 63 -0.51 -12.75 1.63
CA LEU A 63 -1.06 -13.49 2.76
C LEU A 63 -2.25 -12.75 3.38
N TRP A 64 -2.11 -11.46 3.59
CA TRP A 64 -3.21 -10.66 4.13
C TRP A 64 -4.44 -10.71 3.21
N GLU A 65 -4.23 -10.60 1.89
CA GLU A 65 -5.32 -10.65 0.93
C GLU A 65 -6.00 -12.03 0.95
N GLU A 66 -5.23 -13.10 0.96
CA GLU A 66 -5.79 -14.46 1.02
C GLU A 66 -6.66 -14.67 2.24
N LEU A 67 -6.31 -14.07 3.36
CA LEU A 67 -7.05 -14.21 4.61
C LEU A 67 -8.28 -13.29 4.68
N ASN A 68 -8.30 -12.18 3.94
CA ASN A 68 -9.30 -11.13 4.11
C ASN A 68 -10.07 -10.77 2.84
N ASN A 69 -9.67 -11.27 1.68
CA ASN A 69 -10.27 -10.88 0.41
C ASN A 69 -10.69 -12.11 -0.38
N PRO A 70 -11.99 -12.48 -0.37
CA PRO A 70 -12.46 -13.67 -1.09
C PRO A 70 -12.33 -13.57 -2.61
N ASN A 71 -12.16 -12.36 -3.13
CA ASN A 71 -12.03 -12.12 -4.57
C ASN A 71 -10.57 -11.94 -5.03
N PHE A 72 -9.62 -12.23 -4.15
CA PHE A 72 -8.21 -12.11 -4.47
C PHE A 72 -7.78 -13.18 -5.47
N LYS A 73 -7.01 -12.76 -6.47
CA LYS A 73 -6.54 -13.65 -7.54
C LYS A 73 -5.20 -14.28 -7.16
N GLY A 74 -5.26 -15.46 -6.54
CA GLY A 74 -4.08 -16.16 -6.05
C GLY A 74 -3.10 -16.59 -7.13
N VAL A 75 -3.59 -16.91 -8.33
CA VAL A 75 -2.73 -17.30 -9.46
C VAL A 75 -1.85 -16.12 -9.88
N GLU A 76 -2.42 -14.92 -9.96
CA GLU A 76 -1.66 -13.72 -10.30
C GLU A 76 -0.66 -13.39 -9.19
N PHE A 77 -1.06 -13.56 -7.93
CA PHE A 77 -0.18 -13.40 -6.79
C PHE A 77 1.04 -14.34 -6.87
N ASP A 78 0.80 -15.62 -7.17
CA ASP A 78 1.87 -16.61 -7.27
C ASP A 78 2.88 -16.22 -8.36
N SER A 79 2.39 -15.64 -9.47
CA SER A 79 3.26 -15.15 -10.54
C SER A 79 4.16 -14.02 -10.04
N PHE A 80 3.62 -13.04 -9.35
CA PHE A 80 4.44 -11.96 -8.78
C PHE A 80 5.42 -12.48 -7.73
N LYS A 81 4.96 -13.37 -6.87
CA LYS A 81 5.78 -13.96 -5.80
C LYS A 81 7.01 -14.69 -6.37
N SER A 82 6.84 -15.39 -7.47
CA SER A 82 7.95 -16.15 -8.08
C SER A 82 9.05 -15.24 -8.61
N HIS A 83 8.75 -14.01 -8.97
CA HIS A 83 9.71 -13.05 -9.52
C HIS A 83 10.16 -11.98 -8.52
N ALA A 84 9.47 -11.85 -7.40
CA ALA A 84 9.80 -10.85 -6.40
C ALA A 84 11.23 -11.03 -5.88
N GLY A 85 11.97 -9.94 -5.74
CA GLY A 85 13.35 -9.94 -5.31
C GLY A 85 14.37 -10.06 -6.45
N GLU A 86 13.95 -10.41 -7.66
CA GLU A 86 14.84 -10.40 -8.82
C GLU A 86 15.18 -8.97 -9.23
N ASN A 87 16.39 -8.76 -9.76
CA ASN A 87 16.84 -7.41 -10.13
C ASN A 87 15.95 -6.75 -11.19
N SER A 88 15.41 -7.54 -12.11
CA SER A 88 14.55 -7.04 -13.18
C SER A 88 13.09 -6.90 -12.78
N PHE A 89 12.72 -7.38 -11.60
CA PHE A 89 11.32 -7.33 -11.16
C PHE A 89 10.92 -5.90 -10.77
N THR A 90 9.85 -5.41 -11.38
CA THR A 90 9.23 -4.13 -11.01
C THR A 90 7.74 -4.32 -10.89
N LEU A 91 7.13 -3.59 -9.96
CA LEU A 91 5.70 -3.68 -9.73
C LEU A 91 5.18 -2.33 -9.23
N SER A 92 4.19 -1.78 -9.90
CA SER A 92 3.51 -0.58 -9.43
C SER A 92 2.33 -0.95 -8.54
N PRO A 93 1.92 -0.05 -7.61
CA PRO A 93 0.71 -0.28 -6.82
C PRO A 93 -0.53 -0.56 -7.67
N GLN A 94 -0.71 0.19 -8.76
CA GLN A 94 -1.85 0.01 -9.66
C GLN A 94 -1.83 -1.37 -10.31
N GLN A 95 -0.66 -1.83 -10.72
CA GLN A 95 -0.49 -3.14 -11.33
C GLN A 95 -0.83 -4.26 -10.35
N TRP A 96 -0.36 -4.16 -9.11
CA TRP A 96 -0.70 -5.11 -8.06
C TRP A 96 -2.21 -5.18 -7.84
N ILE A 97 -2.84 -4.01 -7.64
CA ILE A 97 -4.28 -3.92 -7.36
C ILE A 97 -5.10 -4.49 -8.53
N LYS A 98 -4.77 -4.06 -9.74
CA LYS A 98 -5.53 -4.44 -10.94
C LYS A 98 -5.39 -5.93 -11.24
N SER A 99 -4.18 -6.47 -11.15
CA SER A 99 -3.92 -7.86 -11.51
C SER A 99 -4.44 -8.84 -10.48
N THR A 100 -4.34 -8.53 -9.20
CA THR A 100 -4.72 -9.45 -8.12
C THR A 100 -6.08 -9.18 -7.52
N ASN A 101 -6.71 -8.09 -7.89
CA ASN A 101 -7.97 -7.63 -7.27
C ASN A 101 -7.81 -7.33 -5.77
N ALA A 102 -6.64 -6.83 -5.39
CA ALA A 102 -6.29 -6.56 -4.00
C ALA A 102 -7.12 -5.41 -3.41
N ILE A 103 -7.38 -5.48 -2.11
CA ILE A 103 -8.10 -4.44 -1.37
C ILE A 103 -7.24 -3.81 -0.26
N GLY A 104 -6.12 -4.43 0.08
CA GLY A 104 -5.22 -3.94 1.13
C GLY A 104 -4.37 -2.73 0.72
N LEU A 105 -4.26 -2.48 -0.57
CA LEU A 105 -3.66 -1.26 -1.12
C LEU A 105 -4.69 -0.55 -1.97
N ILE A 106 -4.69 0.77 -1.91
CA ILE A 106 -5.46 1.60 -2.84
C ILE A 106 -4.55 2.65 -3.45
N SER A 107 -4.82 3.01 -4.69
CA SER A 107 -4.07 4.02 -5.40
C SER A 107 -5.02 5.14 -5.79
N LYS A 108 -4.69 6.36 -5.39
CA LYS A 108 -5.46 7.55 -5.72
C LYS A 108 -4.66 8.42 -6.66
N SER A 109 -5.31 8.94 -7.69
CA SER A 109 -4.72 9.96 -8.56
C SER A 109 -5.08 11.34 -8.03
N GLY A 110 -4.28 12.35 -8.42
CA GLY A 110 -4.55 13.72 -8.05
C GLY A 110 -3.35 14.41 -7.45
N ARG A 111 -3.38 15.74 -7.53
CA ARG A 111 -2.30 16.60 -7.03
C ARG A 111 -2.29 16.65 -5.49
N TYR A 112 -3.47 16.65 -4.88
CA TYR A 112 -3.64 16.74 -3.43
C TYR A 112 -4.29 15.45 -2.94
N GLY A 113 -3.65 14.80 -1.96
CA GLY A 113 -4.13 13.55 -1.40
C GLY A 113 -4.01 12.34 -2.32
N GLY A 114 -3.34 12.50 -3.47
CA GLY A 114 -3.03 11.37 -4.35
C GLY A 114 -1.88 10.54 -3.80
N GLY A 115 -1.77 9.29 -4.27
CA GLY A 115 -0.71 8.39 -3.86
C GLY A 115 -1.22 7.00 -3.54
N THR A 116 -0.39 6.23 -2.83
CA THR A 116 -0.69 4.87 -2.43
C THR A 116 -1.02 4.81 -0.96
N TYR A 117 -2.14 4.16 -0.63
CA TYR A 117 -2.61 3.97 0.73
C TYR A 117 -2.64 2.48 1.05
N THR A 118 -2.36 2.13 2.28
CA THR A 118 -2.49 0.75 2.76
C THR A 118 -3.34 0.72 4.02
N ILE A 119 -3.95 -0.44 4.29
CA ILE A 119 -4.68 -0.61 5.55
C ILE A 119 -3.71 -0.48 6.73
N HIS A 120 -4.21 0.05 7.84
CA HIS A 120 -3.38 0.35 9.01
C HIS A 120 -2.63 -0.87 9.54
N ARG A 121 -3.24 -2.04 9.48
CA ARG A 121 -2.59 -3.28 9.96
C ARG A 121 -1.33 -3.63 9.20
N LEU A 122 -1.25 -3.23 7.91
CA LEU A 122 -0.07 -3.45 7.10
C LEU A 122 0.99 -2.38 7.30
N SER A 123 0.68 -1.31 8.02
CA SER A 123 1.59 -0.18 8.23
C SER A 123 2.83 -0.53 9.06
N ARG A 124 2.82 -1.66 9.75
CA ARG A 124 4.02 -2.13 10.45
C ARG A 124 5.21 -2.34 9.51
N PHE A 125 4.95 -2.46 8.20
CA PHE A 125 6.00 -2.48 7.19
C PHE A 125 6.61 -1.11 6.93
N ARG A 126 6.07 -0.04 7.51
CA ARG A 126 6.61 1.31 7.37
C ARG A 126 8.10 1.37 7.74
N ASN A 127 8.54 0.54 8.68
CA ASN A 127 9.95 0.51 9.07
C ASN A 127 10.83 0.04 7.91
N ASN A 128 10.37 -0.93 7.12
CA ASN A 128 11.09 -1.39 5.94
C ASN A 128 11.16 -0.29 4.87
N ILE A 129 10.11 0.52 4.74
CA ILE A 129 10.10 1.64 3.81
C ILE A 129 11.10 2.71 4.27
N LEU A 130 11.17 2.96 5.59
CA LEU A 130 12.01 4.02 6.14
C LEU A 130 13.48 3.62 6.30
N GLU A 131 13.76 2.34 6.29
CA GLU A 131 15.14 1.86 6.27
C GLU A 131 15.76 2.10 4.88
#